data_a9182539e192fe0ffbd3bacd1ef95949
#
_entry.id   a9182539e192fe0ffbd3bacd1ef95949
#
_cell.length_a   1.000
_cell.length_b   1.000
_cell.length_c   1.000
_cell.angle_alpha   90.00
_cell.angle_beta   90.00
_cell.angle_gamma   90.00
#
_symmetry.space_group_name_H-M   'P 1'
#
loop_
_entity.id
_entity.type
_entity.pdbx_description
1 polymer ?
#
loop_
_entity_poly.entity_id
_entity_poly.type
_entity_poly.pdbx_seq_one_letter_code
_entity_poly.pdbx_strand_id
1 'polypeptide(L)'
;MKSLRVVVRRHGGPEVLEIVEDDAPHPASGELRVQIIAAGVSFAELLMREGIHPEKTTLPFTPGWDIVGIVDEAGEGASHAMLGKLVAALPIHGGYAQFICLPEDELTSVPTGVDPIEAVSLVLNYVTAYQMMHRLGHASPGQRVLIHGGRWCRHGSAATWPPGRFRDVWDCLSFRSSDRI
;
A
#
# COMPACT_ATOMS: atom_id res chain seq x y z
N MET A 1 -14.07 -16.89 13.65
CA MET A 1 -12.59 -17.02 13.55
C MET A 1 -11.98 -15.77 14.16
N LYS A 2 -10.94 -15.88 15.02
CA LYS A 2 -10.26 -14.71 15.59
C LYS A 2 -9.28 -14.09 14.59
N SER A 3 -9.07 -12.78 14.71
CA SER A 3 -8.23 -11.97 13.85
C SER A 3 -7.52 -10.89 14.64
N LEU A 4 -6.25 -10.67 14.35
CA LEU A 4 -5.45 -9.59 14.94
C LEU A 4 -5.46 -8.38 14.03
N ARG A 5 -5.55 -7.19 14.64
CA ARG A 5 -5.35 -5.91 13.98
C ARG A 5 -4.66 -4.90 14.87
N VAL A 6 -4.04 -3.90 14.26
CA VAL A 6 -3.45 -2.77 14.98
C VAL A 6 -4.48 -1.67 15.10
N VAL A 7 -4.61 -1.08 16.29
CA VAL A 7 -5.54 0.02 16.56
C VAL A 7 -4.77 1.20 17.16
N VAL A 8 -5.07 2.39 16.66
CA VAL A 8 -4.63 3.68 17.22
C VAL A 8 -5.84 4.32 17.92
N ARG A 9 -5.79 4.42 19.26
CA ARG A 9 -6.87 5.02 20.06
C ARG A 9 -6.61 6.49 20.40
N ARG A 10 -5.37 6.93 20.32
CA ARG A 10 -4.94 8.32 20.57
C ARG A 10 -3.74 8.63 19.69
N HIS A 11 -3.56 9.88 19.33
CA HIS A 11 -2.37 10.30 18.59
C HIS A 11 -1.10 10.20 19.44
N GLY A 12 0.03 9.89 18.78
CA GLY A 12 1.33 9.75 19.44
C GLY A 12 2.38 9.06 18.60
N GLY A 13 3.49 8.69 19.24
CA GLY A 13 4.57 7.93 18.65
C GLY A 13 4.21 6.44 18.44
N PRO A 14 5.20 5.58 18.15
CA PRO A 14 4.96 4.15 17.94
C PRO A 14 4.30 3.42 19.11
N GLU A 15 4.42 3.95 20.32
CA GLU A 15 3.86 3.40 21.56
C GLU A 15 2.33 3.40 21.61
N VAL A 16 1.66 4.10 20.68
CA VAL A 16 0.19 4.11 20.61
C VAL A 16 -0.38 3.04 19.70
N LEU A 17 0.46 2.21 19.08
CA LEU A 17 0.05 1.08 18.27
C LEU A 17 -0.32 -0.08 19.19
N GLU A 18 -1.59 -0.41 19.27
CA GLU A 18 -2.12 -1.49 20.11
C GLU A 18 -2.53 -2.68 19.24
N ILE A 19 -2.07 -3.88 19.58
CA ILE A 19 -2.56 -5.11 18.94
C ILE A 19 -3.84 -5.53 19.64
N VAL A 20 -4.91 -5.69 18.87
CA VAL A 20 -6.23 -6.09 19.36
C VAL A 20 -6.67 -7.36 18.64
N GLU A 21 -7.25 -8.31 19.40
CA GLU A 21 -7.89 -9.49 18.84
C GLU A 21 -9.40 -9.29 18.81
N ASP A 22 -9.97 -9.39 17.61
CA ASP A 22 -11.40 -9.31 17.37
C ASP A 22 -11.89 -10.55 16.59
N ASP A 23 -13.18 -10.64 16.34
CA ASP A 23 -13.69 -11.60 15.38
C ASP A 23 -13.34 -11.13 13.96
N ALA A 24 -12.93 -12.07 13.09
CA ALA A 24 -12.67 -11.75 11.69
C ALA A 24 -13.94 -11.15 11.05
N PRO A 25 -13.81 -10.06 10.28
CA PRO A 25 -14.97 -9.45 9.66
C PRO A 25 -15.61 -10.40 8.63
N HIS A 26 -16.93 -10.29 8.46
CA HIS A 26 -17.64 -10.93 7.37
C HIS A 26 -17.98 -9.91 6.29
N PRO A 27 -17.79 -10.25 5.00
CA PRO A 27 -18.06 -9.32 3.92
C PRO A 27 -19.57 -9.02 3.81
N ALA A 28 -19.91 -7.74 3.66
CA ALA A 28 -21.26 -7.31 3.34
C ALA A 28 -21.61 -7.63 1.88
N SER A 29 -22.83 -7.28 1.47
CA SER A 29 -23.25 -7.45 0.07
C SER A 29 -22.36 -6.65 -0.88
N GLY A 30 -21.83 -7.28 -1.90
CA GLY A 30 -20.90 -6.70 -2.88
C GLY A 30 -19.44 -6.61 -2.42
N GLU A 31 -19.12 -7.04 -1.19
CA GLU A 31 -17.77 -7.04 -0.66
C GLU A 31 -17.10 -8.42 -0.77
N LEU A 32 -15.80 -8.38 -0.78
CA LEU A 32 -14.91 -9.54 -0.68
C LEU A 32 -14.04 -9.39 0.57
N ARG A 33 -13.86 -10.49 1.32
CA ARG A 33 -12.88 -10.52 2.40
C ARG A 33 -11.52 -10.93 1.85
N VAL A 34 -10.52 -10.17 2.22
CA VAL A 34 -9.13 -10.41 1.84
C VAL A 34 -8.34 -10.80 3.09
N GLN A 35 -7.70 -11.98 3.04
CA GLN A 35 -6.66 -12.37 3.99
C GLN A 35 -5.37 -11.67 3.59
N ILE A 36 -4.94 -10.69 4.39
CA ILE A 36 -3.78 -9.85 4.09
C ILE A 36 -2.50 -10.65 4.28
N ILE A 37 -1.64 -10.66 3.26
CA ILE A 37 -0.30 -11.27 3.26
C ILE A 37 0.77 -10.20 3.50
N ALA A 38 0.62 -9.04 2.90
CA ALA A 38 1.55 -7.93 3.03
C ALA A 38 0.79 -6.60 3.06
N ALA A 39 1.26 -5.67 3.88
CA ALA A 39 0.83 -4.28 3.92
C ALA A 39 2.06 -3.37 3.84
N GLY A 40 1.95 -2.28 3.11
CA GLY A 40 2.98 -1.26 3.04
C GLY A 40 3.02 -0.38 4.30
N VAL A 41 4.09 0.37 4.46
CA VAL A 41 4.23 1.42 5.48
C VAL A 41 4.59 2.72 4.79
N SER A 42 3.70 3.71 4.88
CA SER A 42 3.88 5.00 4.24
C SER A 42 4.18 6.12 5.25
N PHE A 43 4.77 7.20 4.76
CA PHE A 43 5.00 8.39 5.56
C PHE A 43 3.68 9.05 6.01
N ALA A 44 2.65 8.99 5.17
CA ALA A 44 1.33 9.53 5.50
C ALA A 44 0.73 8.89 6.75
N GLU A 45 0.87 7.58 6.92
CA GLU A 45 0.37 6.85 8.09
C GLU A 45 1.08 7.28 9.39
N LEU A 46 2.37 7.61 9.32
CA LEU A 46 3.09 8.17 10.47
C LEU A 46 2.47 9.51 10.89
N LEU A 47 2.19 10.38 9.92
CA LEU A 47 1.54 11.68 10.18
C LEU A 47 0.12 11.51 10.72
N MET A 48 -0.64 10.53 10.20
CA MET A 48 -1.98 10.21 10.69
C MET A 48 -1.95 9.72 12.14
N ARG A 49 -1.04 8.81 12.45
CA ARG A 49 -0.84 8.33 13.83
C ARG A 49 -0.47 9.46 14.78
N GLU A 50 0.40 10.38 14.35
CA GLU A 50 0.82 11.53 15.13
C GLU A 50 -0.23 12.66 15.19
N GLY A 51 -1.29 12.59 14.37
CA GLY A 51 -2.36 13.58 14.34
C GLY A 51 -2.01 14.88 13.62
N ILE A 52 -0.96 14.87 12.80
CA ILE A 52 -0.46 16.03 12.04
C ILE A 52 -0.69 15.91 10.53
N HIS A 53 -1.36 14.83 10.08
CA HIS A 53 -1.76 14.68 8.68
C HIS A 53 -2.78 15.78 8.31
N PRO A 54 -2.71 16.37 7.09
CA PRO A 54 -3.67 17.38 6.66
C PRO A 54 -5.14 16.95 6.72
N GLU A 55 -5.41 15.68 6.38
CA GLU A 55 -6.72 15.08 6.57
C GLU A 55 -6.85 14.54 7.99
N LYS A 56 -7.90 14.98 8.68
CA LYS A 56 -8.16 14.53 10.06
C LYS A 56 -8.61 13.09 10.07
N THR A 57 -7.89 12.26 10.78
CA THR A 57 -8.26 10.87 11.02
C THR A 57 -9.13 10.76 12.28
N THR A 58 -10.28 10.11 12.15
CA THR A 58 -11.16 9.84 13.29
C THR A 58 -10.61 8.68 14.12
N LEU A 59 -10.44 8.92 15.42
CA LEU A 59 -10.03 7.88 16.38
C LEU A 59 -11.24 7.12 16.92
N PRO A 60 -11.12 5.82 17.21
CA PRO A 60 -9.97 4.94 16.92
C PRO A 60 -9.94 4.52 15.45
N PHE A 61 -8.74 4.24 14.91
CA PHE A 61 -8.60 3.69 13.57
C PHE A 61 -7.54 2.58 13.49
N THR A 62 -7.62 1.76 12.45
CA THR A 62 -6.58 0.80 12.07
C THR A 62 -5.80 1.39 10.89
N PRO A 63 -4.46 1.59 11.01
CA PRO A 63 -3.65 2.07 9.89
C PRO A 63 -3.54 1.03 8.76
N GLY A 64 -2.80 1.35 7.71
CA GLY A 64 -2.52 0.50 6.56
C GLY A 64 -3.24 1.00 5.32
N TRP A 65 -2.47 1.65 4.42
CA TRP A 65 -3.00 2.27 3.22
C TRP A 65 -3.05 1.32 2.04
N ASP A 66 -2.10 0.42 1.95
CA ASP A 66 -1.93 -0.49 0.82
C ASP A 66 -1.72 -1.91 1.29
N ILE A 67 -2.37 -2.82 0.61
CA ILE A 67 -2.36 -4.24 0.93
C ILE A 67 -2.21 -5.12 -0.30
N VAL A 68 -1.69 -6.31 -0.07
CA VAL A 68 -1.81 -7.46 -0.98
C VAL A 68 -2.24 -8.67 -0.15
N GLY A 69 -3.19 -9.44 -0.65
CA GLY A 69 -3.72 -10.59 0.05
C GLY A 69 -4.52 -11.51 -0.86
N ILE A 70 -5.05 -12.57 -0.26
CA ILE A 70 -5.87 -13.57 -0.97
C ILE A 70 -7.33 -13.38 -0.58
N VAL A 71 -8.23 -13.37 -1.57
CA VAL A 71 -9.68 -13.36 -1.33
C VAL A 71 -10.09 -14.71 -0.75
N ASP A 72 -10.63 -14.74 0.46
CA ASP A 72 -11.01 -15.95 1.17
C ASP A 72 -12.53 -16.12 1.39
N GLU A 73 -13.28 -15.04 1.35
CA GLU A 73 -14.74 -15.06 1.50
C GLU A 73 -15.39 -14.02 0.59
N ALA A 74 -16.56 -14.35 0.02
CA ALA A 74 -17.35 -13.44 -0.81
C ALA A 74 -18.71 -13.18 -0.14
N GLY A 75 -19.09 -11.91 -0.05
CA GLY A 75 -20.39 -11.47 0.37
C GLY A 75 -21.47 -11.73 -0.69
N GLU A 76 -22.73 -11.52 -0.32
CA GLU A 76 -23.85 -11.69 -1.24
C GLU A 76 -23.70 -10.77 -2.46
N GLY A 77 -23.84 -11.32 -3.66
CA GLY A 77 -23.75 -10.56 -4.91
C GLY A 77 -22.34 -10.28 -5.40
N ALA A 78 -21.29 -10.52 -4.60
CA ALA A 78 -19.90 -10.40 -5.04
C ALA A 78 -19.47 -11.61 -5.89
N SER A 79 -18.45 -11.43 -6.73
CA SER A 79 -17.99 -12.45 -7.66
C SER A 79 -17.21 -13.56 -6.97
N HIS A 80 -17.75 -14.77 -6.94
CA HIS A 80 -17.03 -15.96 -6.49
C HIS A 80 -15.80 -16.30 -7.36
N ALA A 81 -15.68 -15.72 -8.55
CA ALA A 81 -14.52 -15.91 -9.42
C ALA A 81 -13.24 -15.27 -8.86
N MET A 82 -13.37 -14.40 -7.85
CA MET A 82 -12.24 -13.80 -7.15
C MET A 82 -11.70 -14.66 -6.00
N LEU A 83 -12.43 -15.66 -5.52
CA LEU A 83 -11.98 -16.53 -4.43
C LEU A 83 -10.66 -17.22 -4.77
N GLY A 84 -9.72 -17.22 -3.82
CA GLY A 84 -8.39 -17.78 -3.95
C GLY A 84 -7.42 -16.95 -4.81
N LYS A 85 -7.85 -15.83 -5.39
CA LYS A 85 -6.96 -14.96 -6.16
C LYS A 85 -6.16 -14.04 -5.26
N LEU A 86 -4.92 -13.78 -5.68
CA LEU A 86 -4.08 -12.74 -5.11
C LEU A 86 -4.54 -11.38 -5.65
N VAL A 87 -4.83 -10.47 -4.75
CA VAL A 87 -5.34 -9.12 -5.04
C VAL A 87 -4.55 -8.05 -4.31
N ALA A 88 -4.55 -6.85 -4.88
CA ALA A 88 -4.00 -5.64 -4.30
C ALA A 88 -5.09 -4.60 -4.12
N ALA A 89 -5.01 -3.78 -3.09
CA ALA A 89 -5.93 -2.68 -2.84
C ALA A 89 -5.28 -1.50 -2.11
N LEU A 90 -5.92 -0.33 -2.19
CA LEU A 90 -5.51 0.91 -1.51
C LEU A 90 -6.65 1.42 -0.61
N PRO A 91 -6.95 0.74 0.52
CA PRO A 91 -8.08 1.05 1.37
C PRO A 91 -7.91 2.33 2.22
N ILE A 92 -6.72 2.92 2.29
CA ILE A 92 -6.35 4.08 3.13
C ILE A 92 -6.37 3.77 4.64
N HIS A 93 -7.25 2.90 5.09
CA HIS A 93 -7.36 2.42 6.47
C HIS A 93 -7.62 0.92 6.50
N GLY A 94 -7.20 0.26 7.58
CA GLY A 94 -7.53 -1.14 7.83
C GLY A 94 -6.48 -2.16 7.38
N GLY A 95 -5.43 -1.74 6.66
CA GLY A 95 -4.41 -2.66 6.14
C GLY A 95 -3.55 -3.34 7.21
N TYR A 96 -3.44 -2.78 8.41
CA TYR A 96 -2.71 -3.43 9.51
C TYR A 96 -3.61 -4.40 10.29
N ALA A 97 -4.17 -5.33 9.57
CA ALA A 97 -5.01 -6.40 10.07
C ALA A 97 -4.71 -7.72 9.35
N GLN A 98 -5.18 -8.83 9.89
CA GLN A 98 -5.09 -10.12 9.18
C GLN A 98 -6.15 -10.25 8.08
N PHE A 99 -7.29 -9.59 8.25
CA PHE A 99 -8.41 -9.61 7.30
C PHE A 99 -9.01 -8.21 7.15
N ILE A 100 -9.46 -7.93 5.93
CA ILE A 100 -10.23 -6.72 5.60
C ILE A 100 -11.35 -7.09 4.62
N CYS A 101 -12.51 -6.44 4.75
CA CYS A 101 -13.58 -6.52 3.75
C CYS A 101 -13.58 -5.24 2.93
N LEU A 102 -13.62 -5.40 1.60
CA LEU A 102 -13.57 -4.30 0.64
C LEU A 102 -14.56 -4.55 -0.50
N PRO A 103 -15.13 -3.51 -1.09
CA PRO A 103 -15.88 -3.60 -2.34
C PRO A 103 -15.07 -4.28 -3.43
N GLU A 104 -15.71 -5.13 -4.23
CA GLU A 104 -15.02 -5.88 -5.30
C GLU A 104 -14.31 -4.96 -6.30
N ASP A 105 -14.87 -3.81 -6.61
CA ASP A 105 -14.34 -2.82 -7.55
C ASP A 105 -13.10 -2.07 -7.04
N GLU A 106 -12.80 -2.13 -5.74
CA GLU A 106 -11.56 -1.61 -5.15
C GLU A 106 -10.40 -2.61 -5.25
N LEU A 107 -10.67 -3.86 -5.67
CA LEU A 107 -9.67 -4.91 -5.75
C LEU A 107 -9.08 -5.02 -7.15
N THR A 108 -7.76 -5.07 -7.23
CA THR A 108 -7.01 -5.30 -8.46
C THR A 108 -6.32 -6.66 -8.40
N SER A 109 -6.55 -7.53 -9.40
CA SER A 109 -5.87 -8.83 -9.48
C SER A 109 -4.37 -8.65 -9.67
N VAL A 110 -3.58 -9.33 -8.84
CA VAL A 110 -2.12 -9.40 -9.00
C VAL A 110 -1.78 -10.50 -10.00
N PRO A 111 -0.91 -10.24 -11.00
CA PRO A 111 -0.52 -11.24 -11.98
C PRO A 111 0.13 -12.47 -11.31
N THR A 112 -0.09 -13.64 -11.91
CA THR A 112 0.52 -14.88 -11.43
C THR A 112 2.04 -14.82 -11.46
N GLY A 113 2.68 -15.25 -10.37
CA GLY A 113 4.14 -15.28 -10.24
C GLY A 113 4.78 -14.00 -9.70
N VAL A 114 3.97 -12.97 -9.43
CA VAL A 114 4.47 -11.77 -8.73
C VAL A 114 4.48 -12.04 -7.23
N ASP A 115 5.59 -11.73 -6.58
CA ASP A 115 5.72 -11.82 -5.12
C ASP A 115 4.83 -10.79 -4.42
N PRO A 116 4.06 -11.18 -3.39
CA PRO A 116 3.15 -10.26 -2.69
C PRO A 116 3.85 -9.04 -2.07
N ILE A 117 5.10 -9.18 -1.62
CA ILE A 117 5.88 -8.07 -1.02
C ILE A 117 6.31 -7.09 -2.11
N GLU A 118 6.70 -7.60 -3.29
CA GLU A 118 6.97 -6.75 -4.46
C GLU A 118 5.68 -6.06 -4.93
N ALA A 119 4.57 -6.81 -5.01
CA ALA A 119 3.29 -6.26 -5.43
C ALA A 119 2.82 -5.11 -4.53
N VAL A 120 2.86 -5.26 -3.20
CA VAL A 120 2.40 -4.21 -2.29
C VAL A 120 3.22 -2.92 -2.42
N SER A 121 4.52 -3.03 -2.72
CA SER A 121 5.37 -1.85 -2.93
C SER A 121 4.91 -0.99 -4.10
N LEU A 122 4.24 -1.59 -5.10
CA LEU A 122 3.70 -0.89 -6.26
C LEU A 122 2.46 -0.08 -5.96
N VAL A 123 1.61 -0.56 -5.05
CA VAL A 123 0.23 -0.07 -4.85
C VAL A 123 0.21 1.40 -4.47
N LEU A 124 1.02 1.82 -3.50
CA LEU A 124 1.06 3.23 -3.07
C LEU A 124 2.29 3.95 -3.59
N ASN A 125 3.49 3.48 -3.24
CA ASN A 125 4.71 4.25 -3.44
C ASN A 125 5.04 4.45 -4.92
N TYR A 126 4.99 3.39 -5.72
CA TYR A 126 5.33 3.48 -7.15
C TYR A 126 4.23 4.15 -7.96
N VAL A 127 2.95 3.87 -7.66
CA VAL A 127 1.83 4.57 -8.32
C VAL A 127 1.91 6.06 -8.03
N THR A 128 2.23 6.46 -6.78
CA THR A 128 2.43 7.87 -6.42
C THR A 128 3.58 8.48 -7.23
N ALA A 129 4.75 7.85 -7.27
CA ALA A 129 5.89 8.32 -8.05
C ALA A 129 5.55 8.42 -9.55
N TYR A 130 4.88 7.42 -10.11
CA TYR A 130 4.43 7.42 -11.49
C TYR A 130 3.48 8.59 -11.79
N GLN A 131 2.49 8.82 -10.93
CA GLN A 131 1.55 9.93 -11.09
C GLN A 131 2.24 11.30 -11.00
N MET A 132 3.16 11.46 -10.04
CA MET A 132 3.94 12.69 -9.91
C MET A 132 4.76 12.99 -11.17
N MET A 133 5.41 11.99 -11.74
CA MET A 133 6.25 12.17 -12.93
C MET A 133 5.43 12.36 -14.20
N HIS A 134 4.44 11.51 -14.44
CA HIS A 134 3.75 11.46 -15.73
C HIS A 134 2.47 12.27 -15.79
N ARG A 135 1.65 12.29 -14.73
CA ARG A 135 0.37 13.01 -14.73
C ARG A 135 0.54 14.47 -14.31
N LEU A 136 1.37 14.75 -13.29
CA LEU A 136 1.56 16.10 -12.78
C LEU A 136 2.76 16.79 -13.42
N GLY A 137 3.89 16.11 -13.50
CA GLY A 137 5.13 16.65 -14.02
C GLY A 137 5.24 16.59 -15.55
N HIS A 138 4.35 15.85 -16.23
CA HIS A 138 4.35 15.66 -17.69
C HIS A 138 5.74 15.28 -18.23
N ALA A 139 6.50 14.50 -17.46
CA ALA A 139 7.85 14.09 -17.81
C ALA A 139 7.88 13.33 -19.14
N SER A 140 8.74 13.77 -20.05
CA SER A 140 8.86 13.26 -21.41
C SER A 140 10.30 12.79 -21.69
N PRO A 141 10.52 11.88 -22.65
CA PRO A 141 11.85 11.44 -23.03
C PRO A 141 12.77 12.62 -23.35
N GLY A 142 14.01 12.58 -22.87
CA GLY A 142 15.02 13.64 -23.05
C GLY A 142 14.99 14.78 -22.03
N GLN A 143 13.99 14.83 -21.17
CA GLN A 143 13.96 15.80 -20.08
C GLN A 143 14.81 15.34 -18.88
N ARG A 144 15.28 16.32 -18.09
CA ARG A 144 15.96 16.06 -16.82
C ARG A 144 15.00 16.32 -15.69
N VAL A 145 14.86 15.35 -14.78
CA VAL A 145 14.00 15.44 -13.59
C VAL A 145 14.89 15.58 -12.37
N LEU A 146 14.65 16.62 -11.55
CA LEU A 146 15.27 16.80 -10.25
C LEU A 146 14.31 16.31 -9.17
N ILE A 147 14.75 15.36 -8.36
CA ILE A 147 13.98 14.84 -7.24
C ILE A 147 14.59 15.34 -5.94
N HIS A 148 13.86 16.22 -5.23
CA HIS A 148 14.24 16.67 -3.90
C HIS A 148 13.81 15.65 -2.85
N GLY A 149 14.62 15.49 -1.80
CA GLY A 149 14.29 14.57 -0.71
C GLY A 149 14.43 13.09 -1.07
N GLY A 150 15.16 12.78 -2.15
CA GLY A 150 15.45 11.42 -2.63
C GLY A 150 16.23 10.54 -1.63
N ARG A 151 16.00 10.71 -0.34
CA ARG A 151 16.51 9.83 0.72
C ARG A 151 16.01 8.39 0.55
N TRP A 152 14.98 8.25 -0.25
CA TRP A 152 14.44 6.99 -0.75
C TRP A 152 15.23 6.44 -1.95
N CYS A 153 15.96 7.30 -2.65
CA CYS A 153 16.92 6.94 -3.69
C CYS A 153 18.32 7.26 -3.17
N ARG A 154 19.13 6.28 -2.89
CA ARG A 154 20.47 6.40 -2.28
C ARG A 154 21.51 7.14 -3.12
N HIS A 155 21.16 7.61 -4.32
CA HIS A 155 22.04 8.38 -5.20
C HIS A 155 21.28 9.58 -5.74
N GLY A 156 21.60 10.74 -5.20
CA GLY A 156 21.19 12.05 -5.73
C GLY A 156 21.83 12.37 -7.07
N SER A 157 21.63 11.50 -8.06
CA SER A 157 22.05 11.75 -9.44
C SER A 157 20.84 12.16 -10.26
N ALA A 158 20.97 13.24 -11.03
CA ALA A 158 19.97 13.63 -12.02
C ALA A 158 19.80 12.44 -13.00
N ALA A 159 18.68 11.76 -12.93
CA ALA A 159 18.35 10.71 -13.88
C ALA A 159 18.12 11.34 -15.23
N THR A 160 18.99 11.06 -16.18
CA THR A 160 18.74 11.34 -17.59
C THR A 160 17.98 10.14 -18.15
N TRP A 161 16.76 10.38 -18.64
CA TRP A 161 15.91 9.36 -19.25
C TRP A 161 16.39 9.03 -20.67
N PRO A 162 16.94 7.81 -20.92
CA PRO A 162 17.20 7.37 -22.29
C PRO A 162 15.89 6.90 -22.94
N PRO A 163 15.70 7.12 -24.26
CA PRO A 163 14.51 6.64 -24.94
C PRO A 163 14.46 5.11 -24.90
N GLY A 164 13.43 4.54 -24.29
CA GLY A 164 13.03 3.15 -24.46
C GLY A 164 13.24 2.15 -23.33
N ARG A 165 13.65 2.54 -22.10
CA ARG A 165 13.78 1.59 -20.97
C ARG A 165 13.11 2.09 -19.69
N PHE A 166 12.01 1.43 -19.34
CA PHE A 166 11.35 1.56 -18.04
C PHE A 166 12.20 0.99 -16.87
N ARG A 167 13.29 0.28 -17.15
CA ARG A 167 14.13 -0.40 -16.14
C ARG A 167 14.88 0.54 -15.20
N ASP A 168 15.29 1.70 -15.69
CA ASP A 168 16.19 2.57 -14.93
C ASP A 168 15.51 3.38 -13.81
N VAL A 169 14.18 3.53 -13.87
CA VAL A 169 13.38 4.11 -12.77
C VAL A 169 13.25 3.12 -11.62
N TRP A 170 13.18 1.83 -11.93
CA TRP A 170 13.07 0.76 -10.94
C TRP A 170 14.33 0.58 -10.11
N ASP A 171 15.50 0.73 -10.73
CA ASP A 171 16.80 0.62 -10.04
C ASP A 171 17.04 1.78 -9.05
N CYS A 172 16.47 2.95 -9.28
CA CYS A 172 16.51 4.07 -8.34
C CYS A 172 15.57 3.90 -7.12
N LEU A 173 14.53 3.07 -7.25
CA LEU A 173 13.51 2.86 -6.21
C LEU A 173 13.69 1.51 -5.49
N SER A 174 14.55 0.61 -5.98
CA SER A 174 14.83 -0.66 -5.32
C SER A 174 15.72 -0.48 -4.10
N PHE A 175 15.16 -0.69 -2.93
CA PHE A 175 15.88 -0.77 -1.66
C PHE A 175 16.62 -2.11 -1.61
N ARG A 176 17.92 -2.14 -1.86
CA ARG A 176 18.71 -3.33 -1.51
C ARG A 176 18.94 -3.36 0.00
N SER A 177 18.36 -4.34 0.66
CA SER A 177 18.46 -4.58 2.11
C SER A 177 19.85 -5.06 2.58
N SER A 178 20.90 -4.91 1.75
CA SER A 178 22.24 -5.46 2.03
C SER A 178 23.21 -4.52 2.73
N ASP A 179 22.82 -3.27 3.01
CA ASP A 179 23.70 -2.35 3.71
C ASP A 179 23.19 -2.08 5.13
N ARG A 180 23.57 -2.97 6.03
CA ARG A 180 23.52 -2.68 7.47
C ARG A 180 24.57 -1.62 7.80
N ILE A 181 24.15 -0.60 8.51
CA ILE A 181 25.01 0.13 9.44
C ILE A 181 24.99 -0.60 10.76
#